data_c8d38e7b70190ebaa1e53e581de497c9
#
_entry.id   c8d38e7b70190ebaa1e53e581de497c9
#
_cell.length_a   1.000
_cell.length_b   1.000
_cell.length_c   1.000
_cell.angle_alpha   90.00
_cell.angle_beta   90.00
_cell.angle_gamma   90.00
#
_symmetry.space_group_name_H-M   'P 1'
#
loop_
_entity.id
_entity.type
_entity.pdbx_description
1 polymer ?
#
loop_
_entity_poly.entity_id
_entity_poly.type
_entity_poly.pdbx_seq_one_letter_code
_entity_poly.pdbx_strand_id
1 'polypeptide(L)'
;MGSPEDEPGRFMDEGPTLKAVVPHGFWMDRYEVTQKNYLNLMGENPSNTEFSPDMPVNRVTWHEAVEYCMRMTDSKRSAGLLPKGYVYRLPTEAEWEYACGAGTKGAYSYGDSADKLSEYGWWAGNGGDQPEPVGKLKPNPWGLYDMHGNLFEWCADAYVAYPDGSAFSTSGTMKVLRGGAYYCPSNILRSACRAEAQQPDFRWILAGFRVVLAPPLGQAQD
;
A
#
# COMPACT_ATOMS: atom_id res chain seq x y z
N MET A 1 -10.70 2.40 10.50
CA MET A 1 -10.54 2.77 9.08
C MET A 1 -11.42 3.97 8.76
N GLY A 2 -11.00 4.74 7.79
CA GLY A 2 -11.67 5.97 7.40
C GLY A 2 -11.29 7.16 8.27
N SER A 3 -11.83 8.33 7.94
CA SER A 3 -11.54 9.59 8.60
C SER A 3 -12.79 10.18 9.25
N PRO A 4 -12.64 10.99 10.33
CA PRO A 4 -13.74 11.71 10.94
C PRO A 4 -14.31 12.77 9.97
N GLU A 5 -15.58 13.15 10.16
CA GLU A 5 -16.29 14.05 9.24
C GLU A 5 -15.65 15.45 9.12
N ASP A 6 -14.95 15.88 10.15
CA ASP A 6 -14.27 17.18 10.24
C ASP A 6 -12.79 17.15 9.80
N GLU A 7 -12.28 16.00 9.30
CA GLU A 7 -10.90 15.92 8.83
C GLU A 7 -10.71 16.76 7.55
N PRO A 8 -9.76 17.71 7.54
CA PRO A 8 -9.50 18.55 6.38
C PRO A 8 -9.08 17.74 5.14
N GLY A 9 -9.72 18.01 4.01
CA GLY A 9 -9.41 17.33 2.74
C GLY A 9 -9.98 15.92 2.60
N ARG A 10 -10.86 15.49 3.51
CA ARG A 10 -11.57 14.22 3.47
C ARG A 10 -12.44 14.08 2.21
N PHE A 11 -12.50 12.87 1.65
CA PHE A 11 -13.43 12.48 0.60
C PHE A 11 -14.63 11.73 1.19
N MET A 12 -15.74 11.71 0.43
CA MET A 12 -17.01 11.12 0.90
C MET A 12 -16.92 9.61 1.16
N ASP A 13 -16.07 8.92 0.42
CA ASP A 13 -15.85 7.48 0.49
C ASP A 13 -14.92 7.03 1.64
N GLU A 14 -14.40 7.98 2.41
CA GLU A 14 -13.64 7.72 3.64
C GLU A 14 -14.54 7.55 4.87
N GLY A 15 -15.83 7.60 4.70
CA GLY A 15 -16.80 7.49 5.78
C GLY A 15 -17.97 6.57 5.49
N PRO A 16 -18.71 6.22 6.55
CA PRO A 16 -18.44 6.51 7.96
C PRO A 16 -17.17 5.79 8.48
N THR A 17 -16.55 6.34 9.55
CA THR A 17 -15.41 5.63 10.19
C THR A 17 -15.83 4.25 10.68
N LEU A 18 -15.01 3.26 10.38
CA LEU A 18 -15.27 1.87 10.70
C LEU A 18 -14.29 1.34 11.76
N LYS A 19 -14.81 0.52 12.67
CA LYS A 19 -13.94 -0.33 13.49
C LYS A 19 -13.53 -1.56 12.68
N ALA A 20 -12.50 -1.43 11.87
CA ALA A 20 -11.90 -2.57 11.20
C ALA A 20 -11.19 -3.49 12.21
N VAL A 21 -11.31 -4.80 12.01
CA VAL A 21 -10.58 -5.79 12.80
C VAL A 21 -9.49 -6.38 11.90
N VAL A 22 -8.24 -6.24 12.32
CA VAL A 22 -7.11 -7.00 11.76
C VAL A 22 -6.94 -8.23 12.65
N PRO A 23 -7.44 -9.40 12.24
CA PRO A 23 -7.62 -10.52 13.16
C PRO A 23 -6.32 -11.24 13.53
N HIS A 24 -5.25 -10.99 12.79
CA HIS A 24 -3.96 -11.66 12.95
C HIS A 24 -2.81 -10.65 12.93
N GLY A 25 -1.72 -10.99 13.61
CA GLY A 25 -0.46 -10.30 13.43
C GLY A 25 0.06 -10.50 12.00
N PHE A 26 0.67 -9.46 11.46
CA PHE A 26 1.33 -9.50 10.15
C PHE A 26 2.66 -8.74 10.22
N TRP A 27 3.57 -9.08 9.33
CA TRP A 27 4.75 -8.27 9.04
C TRP A 27 4.54 -7.59 7.69
N MET A 28 4.87 -6.33 7.60
CA MET A 28 4.79 -5.55 6.37
C MET A 28 6.20 -5.18 5.93
N ASP A 29 6.49 -5.27 4.64
CA ASP A 29 7.75 -4.81 4.10
C ASP A 29 7.93 -3.32 4.37
N ARG A 30 9.16 -2.98 4.77
CA ARG A 30 9.53 -1.61 5.13
C ARG A 30 9.39 -0.64 3.98
N TYR A 31 9.56 -1.11 2.77
CA TYR A 31 9.58 -0.35 1.53
C TYR A 31 8.60 -0.94 0.52
N GLU A 32 8.27 -0.14 -0.48
CA GLU A 32 7.67 -0.63 -1.72
C GLU A 32 8.60 -1.68 -2.38
N VAL A 33 8.04 -2.61 -3.14
CA VAL A 33 8.83 -3.57 -3.92
C VAL A 33 9.68 -2.83 -4.92
N THR A 34 11.01 -3.03 -4.89
CA THR A 34 11.92 -2.34 -5.78
C THR A 34 12.03 -3.02 -7.15
N GLN A 35 12.45 -2.27 -8.18
CA GLN A 35 12.70 -2.80 -9.52
C GLN A 35 13.68 -3.97 -9.48
N LYS A 36 14.73 -3.91 -8.64
CA LYS A 36 15.68 -5.01 -8.45
C LYS A 36 15.01 -6.26 -7.90
N ASN A 37 14.20 -6.11 -6.84
CA ASN A 37 13.54 -7.25 -6.21
C ASN A 37 12.52 -7.89 -7.16
N TYR A 38 11.78 -7.05 -7.88
CA TYR A 38 10.81 -7.49 -8.86
C TYR A 38 11.49 -8.24 -10.02
N LEU A 39 12.51 -7.66 -10.62
CA LEU A 39 13.28 -8.28 -11.70
C LEU A 39 13.90 -9.63 -11.29
N ASN A 40 14.47 -9.69 -10.08
CA ASN A 40 15.09 -10.93 -9.58
C ASN A 40 14.09 -12.08 -9.41
N LEU A 41 12.85 -11.78 -9.06
CA LEU A 41 11.82 -12.81 -8.79
C LEU A 41 10.99 -13.14 -10.03
N MET A 42 10.65 -12.10 -10.82
CA MET A 42 9.74 -12.23 -11.96
C MET A 42 10.48 -12.47 -13.29
N GLY A 43 11.76 -12.08 -13.38
CA GLY A 43 12.58 -12.21 -14.60
C GLY A 43 12.43 -11.03 -15.57
N GLU A 44 11.56 -10.07 -15.29
CA GLU A 44 11.32 -8.87 -16.10
C GLU A 44 11.08 -7.64 -15.23
N ASN A 45 11.19 -6.43 -15.82
CA ASN A 45 10.88 -5.17 -15.15
C ASN A 45 9.90 -4.36 -16.00
N PRO A 46 8.62 -4.20 -15.58
CA PRO A 46 7.60 -3.48 -16.34
C PRO A 46 7.70 -1.95 -16.22
N SER A 47 8.57 -1.45 -15.34
CA SER A 47 8.68 -0.02 -15.05
C SER A 47 9.06 0.79 -16.30
N ASN A 48 8.52 2.00 -16.39
CA ASN A 48 8.80 2.93 -17.48
C ASN A 48 9.90 3.95 -17.16
N THR A 49 10.46 3.87 -15.95
CA THR A 49 11.61 4.68 -15.52
C THR A 49 12.91 3.94 -15.83
N GLU A 50 14.02 4.69 -15.90
CA GLU A 50 15.33 4.06 -16.00
C GLU A 50 15.56 3.08 -14.85
N PHE A 51 16.18 1.94 -15.16
CA PHE A 51 16.45 0.92 -14.15
C PHE A 51 17.38 1.47 -13.06
N SER A 52 16.88 1.40 -11.83
CA SER A 52 17.69 1.64 -10.63
C SER A 52 17.29 0.62 -9.56
N PRO A 53 18.27 -0.02 -8.89
CA PRO A 53 17.99 -1.11 -7.96
C PRO A 53 17.05 -0.73 -6.81
N ASP A 54 17.11 0.52 -6.38
CA ASP A 54 16.35 1.02 -5.23
C ASP A 54 15.09 1.81 -5.63
N MET A 55 14.82 1.97 -6.93
CA MET A 55 13.57 2.56 -7.39
C MET A 55 12.41 1.59 -7.15
N PRO A 56 11.23 2.07 -6.72
CA PRO A 56 10.05 1.20 -6.65
C PRO A 56 9.65 0.74 -8.04
N VAL A 57 9.18 -0.50 -8.14
CA VAL A 57 8.62 -1.00 -9.39
C VAL A 57 7.26 -0.34 -9.63
N ASN A 58 7.02 0.14 -10.86
CA ASN A 58 5.75 0.69 -11.28
C ASN A 58 5.22 0.01 -12.54
N ARG A 59 4.01 0.38 -13.00
CA ARG A 59 3.30 -0.26 -14.11
C ARG A 59 3.05 -1.75 -13.89
N VAL A 60 2.99 -2.17 -12.66
CA VAL A 60 2.59 -3.53 -12.27
C VAL A 60 1.08 -3.58 -12.19
N THR A 61 0.45 -4.56 -12.84
CA THR A 61 -0.97 -4.87 -12.66
C THR A 61 -1.21 -5.49 -11.28
N TRP A 62 -2.45 -5.44 -10.79
CA TRP A 62 -2.80 -6.12 -9.55
C TRP A 62 -2.51 -7.63 -9.62
N HIS A 63 -2.80 -8.26 -10.75
CA HIS A 63 -2.53 -9.70 -10.96
C HIS A 63 -1.05 -10.03 -10.87
N GLU A 64 -0.18 -9.21 -11.47
CA GLU A 64 1.27 -9.40 -11.39
C GLU A 64 1.82 -9.17 -9.98
N ALA A 65 1.26 -8.20 -9.23
CA ALA A 65 1.61 -8.01 -7.83
C ALA A 65 1.21 -9.22 -6.96
N VAL A 66 0.05 -9.82 -7.22
CA VAL A 66 -0.38 -11.08 -6.59
C VAL A 66 0.55 -12.24 -7.00
N GLU A 67 0.89 -12.36 -8.28
CA GLU A 67 1.81 -13.40 -8.76
C GLU A 67 3.19 -13.27 -8.11
N TYR A 68 3.71 -12.03 -7.99
CA TYR A 68 4.95 -11.77 -7.25
C TYR A 68 4.88 -12.33 -5.82
N CYS A 69 3.80 -12.06 -5.10
CA CYS A 69 3.58 -12.57 -3.75
C CYS A 69 3.53 -14.11 -3.70
N MET A 70 2.89 -14.74 -4.68
CA MET A 70 2.82 -16.21 -4.77
C MET A 70 4.21 -16.81 -5.01
N ARG A 71 4.97 -16.29 -5.97
CA ARG A 71 6.35 -16.74 -6.25
C ARG A 71 7.28 -16.54 -5.06
N MET A 72 7.14 -15.41 -4.35
CA MET A 72 7.89 -15.15 -3.11
C MET A 72 7.56 -16.18 -2.03
N THR A 73 6.26 -16.49 -1.86
CA THR A 73 5.78 -17.52 -0.93
C THR A 73 6.41 -18.87 -1.24
N ASP A 74 6.39 -19.31 -2.50
CA ASP A 74 6.90 -20.61 -2.91
C ASP A 74 8.43 -20.69 -2.78
N SER A 75 9.13 -19.63 -3.12
CA SER A 75 10.58 -19.52 -2.92
C SER A 75 10.96 -19.65 -1.45
N LYS A 76 10.30 -18.92 -0.56
CA LYS A 76 10.58 -18.96 0.88
C LYS A 76 10.15 -20.27 1.51
N ARG A 77 9.03 -20.87 1.05
CA ARG A 77 8.58 -22.19 1.49
C ARG A 77 9.58 -23.27 1.13
N SER A 78 10.05 -23.28 -0.10
CA SER A 78 11.08 -24.24 -0.59
C SER A 78 12.41 -24.11 0.16
N ALA A 79 12.76 -22.90 0.60
CA ALA A 79 13.93 -22.63 1.42
C ALA A 79 13.75 -22.94 2.92
N GLY A 80 12.55 -23.35 3.35
CA GLY A 80 12.25 -23.59 4.77
C GLY A 80 12.19 -22.31 5.64
N LEU A 81 12.04 -21.15 5.02
CA LEU A 81 12.06 -19.85 5.69
C LEU A 81 10.67 -19.26 5.95
N LEU A 82 9.61 -19.95 5.53
CA LEU A 82 8.25 -19.48 5.68
C LEU A 82 7.63 -20.02 6.98
N PRO A 83 7.10 -19.16 7.88
CA PRO A 83 6.37 -19.63 9.05
C PRO A 83 5.14 -20.47 8.65
N LYS A 84 4.83 -21.48 9.44
CA LYS A 84 3.65 -22.35 9.18
C LYS A 84 2.38 -21.51 9.22
N GLY A 85 1.51 -21.67 8.21
CA GLY A 85 0.23 -20.96 8.11
C GLY A 85 0.36 -19.52 7.58
N TYR A 86 1.57 -19.08 7.16
CA TYR A 86 1.79 -17.76 6.59
C TYR A 86 2.10 -17.83 5.10
N VAL A 87 1.77 -16.75 4.40
CA VAL A 87 2.07 -16.53 2.99
C VAL A 87 2.48 -15.06 2.78
N TYR A 88 3.23 -14.78 1.75
CA TYR A 88 3.37 -13.41 1.25
C TYR A 88 2.15 -13.09 0.40
N ARG A 89 1.57 -11.91 0.61
CA ARG A 89 0.42 -11.41 -0.13
C ARG A 89 0.40 -9.88 -0.15
N LEU A 90 -0.49 -9.30 -0.95
CA LEU A 90 -0.81 -7.89 -0.80
C LEU A 90 -1.45 -7.63 0.57
N PRO A 91 -1.22 -6.45 1.17
CA PRO A 91 -1.96 -6.03 2.36
C PRO A 91 -3.45 -5.93 2.04
N THR A 92 -4.30 -6.20 3.02
CA THR A 92 -5.67 -5.71 2.95
C THR A 92 -5.65 -4.19 3.11
N GLU A 93 -6.70 -3.52 2.62
CA GLU A 93 -6.83 -2.07 2.80
C GLU A 93 -6.78 -1.67 4.28
N ALA A 94 -7.38 -2.47 5.16
CA ALA A 94 -7.36 -2.26 6.59
C ALA A 94 -5.96 -2.42 7.20
N GLU A 95 -5.20 -3.42 6.77
CA GLU A 95 -3.81 -3.62 7.20
C GLU A 95 -2.93 -2.45 6.73
N TRP A 96 -3.14 -2.00 5.48
CA TRP A 96 -2.39 -0.88 4.92
C TRP A 96 -2.63 0.42 5.70
N GLU A 97 -3.90 0.80 5.92
CA GLU A 97 -4.25 2.02 6.66
C GLU A 97 -3.77 1.97 8.11
N TYR A 98 -3.94 0.82 8.78
CA TYR A 98 -3.45 0.60 10.14
C TYR A 98 -1.93 0.78 10.22
N ALA A 99 -1.19 0.21 9.28
CA ALA A 99 0.26 0.31 9.21
C ALA A 99 0.73 1.73 8.82
N CYS A 100 0.01 2.40 7.93
CA CYS A 100 0.28 3.79 7.54
C CYS A 100 0.14 4.73 8.74
N GLY A 101 -0.97 4.65 9.47
CA GLY A 101 -1.21 5.46 10.65
C GLY A 101 -0.25 5.18 11.81
N ALA A 102 0.30 3.98 11.90
CA ALA A 102 1.31 3.59 12.89
C ALA A 102 0.97 3.98 14.34
N GLY A 103 -0.32 3.83 14.71
CA GLY A 103 -0.84 4.14 16.04
C GLY A 103 -1.30 5.60 16.23
N THR A 104 -1.14 6.47 15.25
CA THR A 104 -1.69 7.83 15.28
C THR A 104 -3.17 7.85 14.88
N LYS A 105 -3.85 8.94 15.22
CA LYS A 105 -5.23 9.22 14.77
C LYS A 105 -5.30 10.40 13.80
N GLY A 106 -4.16 10.99 13.47
CA GLY A 106 -4.09 12.15 12.60
C GLY A 106 -4.19 11.78 11.11
N ALA A 107 -4.40 12.80 10.29
CA ALA A 107 -4.46 12.65 8.83
C ALA A 107 -3.20 11.97 8.25
N TYR A 108 -2.06 12.18 8.88
CA TYR A 108 -0.77 11.55 8.53
C TYR A 108 -0.17 10.85 9.75
N SER A 109 0.78 9.96 9.52
CA SER A 109 1.47 9.20 10.60
C SER A 109 2.25 10.06 11.61
N TYR A 110 2.41 11.34 11.34
CA TYR A 110 3.13 12.30 12.18
C TYR A 110 2.23 13.44 12.71
N GLY A 111 0.93 13.45 12.40
CA GLY A 111 -0.07 14.44 12.87
C GLY A 111 -1.06 14.86 11.80
N ASP A 112 -1.72 16.01 11.98
CA ASP A 112 -2.85 16.44 11.15
C ASP A 112 -2.46 17.40 10.02
N SER A 113 -1.33 18.10 10.16
CA SER A 113 -0.90 19.11 9.18
C SER A 113 0.02 18.52 8.11
N ALA A 114 -0.18 18.96 6.86
CA ALA A 114 0.72 18.65 5.74
C ALA A 114 2.08 19.37 5.81
N ASP A 115 2.33 20.25 6.79
CA ASP A 115 3.54 21.08 6.87
C ASP A 115 4.85 20.29 6.88
N LYS A 116 4.80 19.06 7.41
CA LYS A 116 5.95 18.16 7.46
C LYS A 116 5.94 17.07 6.39
N LEU A 117 4.98 17.10 5.48
CA LEU A 117 4.80 16.01 4.51
C LEU A 117 6.08 15.73 3.71
N SER A 118 6.80 16.77 3.29
CA SER A 118 8.06 16.63 2.57
C SER A 118 9.21 15.96 3.37
N GLU A 119 9.03 15.74 4.67
CA GLU A 119 9.98 14.97 5.47
C GLU A 119 9.67 13.46 5.47
N TYR A 120 8.44 13.07 5.12
CA TYR A 120 7.92 11.70 5.26
C TYR A 120 7.45 11.07 3.95
N GLY A 121 7.20 11.86 2.91
CA GLY A 121 6.64 11.39 1.66
C GLY A 121 7.00 12.23 0.44
N TRP A 122 7.00 11.59 -0.72
CA TRP A 122 7.19 12.21 -2.02
C TRP A 122 5.82 12.56 -2.61
N TRP A 123 5.59 13.84 -2.87
CA TRP A 123 4.31 14.39 -3.31
C TRP A 123 4.53 15.59 -4.25
N ALA A 124 3.48 16.21 -4.79
CA ALA A 124 3.58 17.34 -5.72
C ALA A 124 4.38 18.54 -5.20
N GLY A 125 4.59 18.65 -3.89
CA GLY A 125 5.37 19.74 -3.30
C GLY A 125 6.88 19.50 -3.26
N ASN A 126 7.35 18.27 -3.41
CA ASN A 126 8.78 17.91 -3.38
C ASN A 126 9.15 16.78 -4.34
N GLY A 127 8.18 16.13 -4.96
CA GLY A 127 8.41 15.11 -5.99
C GLY A 127 8.81 15.74 -7.33
N GLY A 128 9.41 14.93 -8.18
CA GLY A 128 9.76 15.29 -9.55
C GLY A 128 8.76 14.70 -10.57
N ASP A 129 9.26 14.37 -11.75
CA ASP A 129 8.47 13.78 -12.84
C ASP A 129 8.42 12.23 -12.78
N GLN A 130 9.02 11.63 -11.77
CA GLN A 130 9.12 10.19 -11.57
C GLN A 130 9.17 9.86 -10.07
N PRO A 131 8.90 8.59 -9.68
CA PRO A 131 9.10 8.17 -8.30
C PRO A 131 10.57 8.29 -7.89
N GLU A 132 10.80 8.34 -6.61
CA GLU A 132 12.13 8.43 -6.00
C GLU A 132 12.58 7.06 -5.44
N PRO A 133 13.89 6.82 -5.26
CA PRO A 133 14.38 5.62 -4.60
C PRO A 133 13.78 5.47 -3.21
N VAL A 134 13.36 4.24 -2.86
CA VAL A 134 12.69 3.96 -1.58
C VAL A 134 13.54 4.33 -0.36
N GLY A 135 12.90 4.76 0.72
CA GLY A 135 13.54 4.95 2.01
C GLY A 135 14.45 6.17 2.15
N LYS A 136 14.29 7.18 1.31
CA LYS A 136 15.13 8.41 1.36
C LYS A 136 14.64 9.44 2.37
N LEU A 137 13.35 9.39 2.73
CA LEU A 137 12.74 10.28 3.70
C LEU A 137 12.59 9.59 5.06
N LYS A 138 11.93 10.23 6.02
CA LYS A 138 11.69 9.65 7.34
C LYS A 138 10.63 8.56 7.29
N PRO A 139 10.78 7.48 8.06
CA PRO A 139 9.75 6.47 8.21
C PRO A 139 8.64 6.96 9.16
N ASN A 140 7.50 6.27 9.11
CA ASN A 140 6.49 6.42 10.14
C ASN A 140 6.97 5.83 11.50
N PRO A 141 6.21 6.00 12.62
CA PRO A 141 6.62 5.49 13.93
C PRO A 141 6.91 3.98 14.01
N TRP A 142 6.42 3.18 13.06
CA TRP A 142 6.69 1.74 12.97
C TRP A 142 7.83 1.36 12.04
N GLY A 143 8.53 2.35 11.48
CA GLY A 143 9.69 2.14 10.62
C GLY A 143 9.33 1.83 9.17
N LEU A 144 8.11 2.12 8.72
CA LEU A 144 7.66 1.98 7.33
C LEU A 144 7.91 3.29 6.58
N TYR A 145 8.51 3.19 5.42
CA TYR A 145 8.86 4.32 4.56
C TYR A 145 7.84 4.47 3.43
N ASP A 146 7.78 5.69 2.91
CA ASP A 146 7.05 6.05 1.70
C ASP A 146 5.53 5.76 1.77
N MET A 147 4.98 5.66 3.00
CA MET A 147 3.54 5.43 3.23
C MET A 147 2.66 6.63 2.83
N HIS A 148 3.25 7.80 2.61
CA HIS A 148 2.58 9.05 2.26
C HIS A 148 3.14 9.58 0.93
N GLY A 149 2.97 8.82 -0.18
CA GLY A 149 3.38 9.22 -1.52
C GLY A 149 4.32 8.22 -2.19
N ASN A 150 5.19 8.70 -3.04
CA ASN A 150 6.02 7.95 -3.96
C ASN A 150 5.18 7.23 -5.03
N LEU A 151 4.62 6.05 -4.76
CA LEU A 151 3.65 5.38 -5.61
C LEU A 151 2.38 5.03 -4.84
N PHE A 152 1.24 5.01 -5.54
CA PHE A 152 0.07 4.30 -5.05
C PHE A 152 0.38 2.81 -4.89
N GLU A 153 -0.16 2.19 -3.87
CA GLU A 153 0.09 0.79 -3.55
C GLU A 153 -1.18 -0.06 -3.68
N TRP A 154 -1.09 -1.12 -4.49
CA TRP A 154 -2.15 -2.10 -4.61
C TRP A 154 -2.46 -2.78 -3.28
N CYS A 155 -3.75 -2.81 -2.93
CA CYS A 155 -4.28 -3.63 -1.85
C CYS A 155 -5.00 -4.88 -2.39
N ALA A 156 -5.20 -5.87 -1.54
CA ALA A 156 -5.88 -7.11 -1.91
C ALA A 156 -7.38 -6.90 -2.19
N ASP A 157 -7.96 -5.86 -1.59
CA ASP A 157 -9.39 -5.60 -1.57
C ASP A 157 -9.93 -5.17 -2.92
N ALA A 158 -11.20 -5.55 -3.19
CA ALA A 158 -12.02 -4.86 -4.15
C ALA A 158 -12.49 -3.53 -3.58
N TYR A 159 -12.51 -2.50 -4.42
CA TYR A 159 -13.06 -1.20 -4.04
C TYR A 159 -14.59 -1.29 -3.96
N VAL A 160 -15.09 -1.05 -2.76
CA VAL A 160 -16.52 -0.88 -2.48
C VAL A 160 -16.69 0.31 -1.53
N ALA A 161 -17.81 1.03 -1.61
CA ALA A 161 -18.15 1.99 -0.56
C ALA A 161 -18.21 1.22 0.78
N TYR A 162 -17.97 1.88 1.91
CA TYR A 162 -18.11 1.25 3.22
C TYR A 162 -19.61 1.05 3.57
N PRO A 163 -20.28 -0.05 3.20
CA PRO A 163 -21.73 -0.12 3.35
C PRO A 163 -22.16 -0.62 4.72
N ASP A 164 -21.36 -1.44 5.39
CA ASP A 164 -21.82 -2.22 6.54
C ASP A 164 -20.74 -2.62 7.54
N GLY A 165 -19.59 -1.98 7.49
CA GLY A 165 -18.49 -2.25 8.40
C GLY A 165 -17.61 -3.44 8.03
N SER A 166 -17.76 -4.03 6.85
CA SER A 166 -16.82 -5.04 6.38
C SER A 166 -15.51 -4.38 5.96
N ALA A 167 -14.44 -4.72 6.65
CA ALA A 167 -13.10 -4.22 6.40
C ALA A 167 -12.40 -4.87 5.19
N PHE A 168 -13.06 -5.78 4.51
CA PHE A 168 -12.52 -6.49 3.35
C PHE A 168 -13.65 -6.92 2.41
N SER A 169 -13.51 -6.64 1.13
CA SER A 169 -14.44 -7.10 0.09
C SER A 169 -13.71 -7.69 -1.10
N THR A 170 -14.27 -8.76 -1.65
CA THR A 170 -13.82 -9.36 -2.93
C THR A 170 -14.81 -9.12 -4.07
N SER A 171 -15.93 -8.44 -3.81
CA SER A 171 -17.08 -8.38 -4.72
C SER A 171 -17.06 -7.24 -5.74
N GLY A 172 -16.00 -6.45 -5.82
CA GLY A 172 -15.87 -5.36 -6.81
C GLY A 172 -14.98 -5.73 -7.99
N THR A 173 -15.16 -5.03 -9.11
CA THR A 173 -14.31 -5.19 -10.31
C THR A 173 -13.03 -4.36 -10.25
N MET A 174 -13.02 -3.30 -9.45
CA MET A 174 -11.85 -2.43 -9.26
C MET A 174 -11.11 -2.81 -7.98
N LYS A 175 -9.81 -2.58 -7.94
CA LYS A 175 -8.94 -2.85 -6.78
C LYS A 175 -8.52 -1.56 -6.12
N VAL A 176 -8.43 -1.59 -4.80
CA VAL A 176 -8.04 -0.44 -3.98
C VAL A 176 -6.56 -0.10 -4.20
N LEU A 177 -6.29 1.20 -4.28
CA LEU A 177 -4.97 1.80 -4.26
C LEU A 177 -4.88 2.79 -3.10
N ARG A 178 -3.77 2.79 -2.40
CA ARG A 178 -3.56 3.61 -1.20
C ARG A 178 -2.25 4.38 -1.28
N GLY A 179 -2.08 5.41 -0.43
CA GLY A 179 -0.83 6.13 -0.19
C GLY A 179 -0.64 7.41 -0.99
N GLY A 180 -1.26 7.53 -2.15
CA GLY A 180 -0.95 8.62 -3.07
C GLY A 180 0.35 8.38 -3.85
N ALA A 181 0.75 9.32 -4.68
CA ALA A 181 1.97 9.22 -5.48
C ALA A 181 2.74 10.56 -5.51
N TYR A 182 3.98 10.52 -5.99
CA TYR A 182 4.94 11.64 -6.03
C TYR A 182 4.40 12.93 -6.66
N TYR A 183 3.35 12.87 -7.42
CA TYR A 183 2.75 13.96 -8.16
C TYR A 183 1.39 14.42 -7.58
N CYS A 184 0.86 13.71 -6.56
CA CYS A 184 -0.44 14.00 -5.97
C CYS A 184 -0.37 15.19 -4.98
N PRO A 185 -1.48 15.97 -4.83
CA PRO A 185 -1.58 16.97 -3.77
C PRO A 185 -1.68 16.30 -2.40
N SER A 186 -1.32 17.04 -1.35
CA SER A 186 -1.18 16.51 0.02
C SER A 186 -2.42 15.79 0.55
N ASN A 187 -3.63 16.24 0.23
CA ASN A 187 -4.87 15.63 0.70
C ASN A 187 -5.09 14.19 0.20
N ILE A 188 -4.44 13.80 -0.92
CA ILE A 188 -4.47 12.41 -1.43
C ILE A 188 -3.54 11.48 -0.62
N LEU A 189 -2.54 12.04 0.05
CA LEU A 189 -1.53 11.27 0.79
C LEU A 189 -1.91 11.00 2.25
N ARG A 190 -3.12 11.38 2.69
CA ARG A 190 -3.61 11.10 4.05
C ARG A 190 -3.78 9.59 4.27
N SER A 191 -3.57 9.15 5.50
CA SER A 191 -3.66 7.73 5.86
C SER A 191 -5.00 7.09 5.48
N ALA A 192 -6.11 7.83 5.62
CA ALA A 192 -7.47 7.35 5.36
C ALA A 192 -7.91 7.55 3.90
N CYS A 193 -7.16 8.27 3.07
CA CYS A 193 -7.55 8.59 1.70
C CYS A 193 -7.73 7.33 0.84
N ARG A 194 -8.88 7.24 0.17
CA ARG A 194 -9.30 6.14 -0.72
C ARG A 194 -9.55 6.63 -2.16
N ALA A 195 -8.96 7.76 -2.52
CA ALA A 195 -9.29 8.48 -3.77
C ALA A 195 -9.05 7.68 -5.06
N GLU A 196 -8.39 6.52 -4.99
CA GLU A 196 -8.04 5.76 -6.18
C GLU A 196 -8.41 4.28 -6.08
N ALA A 197 -8.99 3.79 -7.17
CA ALA A 197 -9.19 2.38 -7.44
C ALA A 197 -9.12 2.15 -8.96
N GLN A 198 -8.55 1.02 -9.37
CA GLN A 198 -8.34 0.73 -10.77
C GLN A 198 -8.72 -0.71 -11.13
N GLN A 199 -8.95 -0.95 -12.42
CA GLN A 199 -9.14 -2.31 -12.94
C GLN A 199 -7.88 -3.15 -12.65
N PRO A 200 -8.02 -4.43 -12.30
CA PRO A 200 -6.88 -5.27 -11.90
C PRO A 200 -5.83 -5.46 -13.00
N ASP A 201 -6.18 -5.28 -14.27
CA ASP A 201 -5.28 -5.37 -15.43
C ASP A 201 -4.68 -4.02 -15.84
N PHE A 202 -5.03 -2.94 -15.16
CA PHE A 202 -4.55 -1.61 -15.52
C PHE A 202 -3.08 -1.42 -15.11
N ARG A 203 -2.26 -0.99 -16.10
CA ARG A 203 -0.84 -0.68 -15.89
C ARG A 203 -0.66 0.81 -15.71
N TRP A 204 -0.55 1.27 -14.48
CA TRP A 204 -0.41 2.67 -14.19
C TRP A 204 1.00 3.04 -13.75
N ILE A 205 1.53 4.14 -14.31
CA ILE A 205 2.89 4.63 -13.98
C ILE A 205 3.00 5.10 -12.53
N LEU A 206 1.88 5.40 -11.90
CA LEU A 206 1.81 5.85 -10.51
C LEU A 206 1.53 4.72 -9.51
N ALA A 207 1.40 3.47 -9.97
CA ALA A 207 1.06 2.34 -9.11
C ALA A 207 2.19 1.30 -9.02
N GLY A 208 2.52 0.98 -7.78
CA GLY A 208 3.37 -0.10 -7.34
C GLY A 208 2.70 -0.91 -6.24
N PHE A 209 3.46 -1.54 -5.37
CA PHE A 209 2.93 -2.30 -4.24
C PHE A 209 4.00 -2.59 -3.19
N ARG A 210 3.56 -2.93 -1.98
CA ARG A 210 4.38 -3.60 -0.96
C ARG A 210 3.75 -4.92 -0.55
N VAL A 211 4.53 -5.80 0.09
CA VAL A 211 4.04 -7.10 0.51
C VAL A 211 3.89 -7.19 2.02
N VAL A 212 2.99 -8.07 2.45
CA VAL A 212 2.87 -8.49 3.84
C VAL A 212 3.12 -9.99 3.94
N LEU A 213 3.69 -10.42 5.07
CA LEU A 213 3.75 -11.80 5.50
C LEU A 213 2.67 -12.00 6.56
N ALA A 214 1.64 -12.75 6.22
CA ALA A 214 0.43 -12.90 7.02
C ALA A 214 -0.27 -14.23 6.71
N PRO A 215 -1.28 -14.64 7.49
CA PRO A 215 -2.16 -15.73 7.10
C PRO A 215 -2.87 -15.46 5.76
N PRO A 216 -3.23 -16.52 5.00
CA PRO A 216 -4.02 -16.38 3.79
C PRO A 216 -5.35 -15.68 4.06
N LEU A 217 -5.85 -14.89 3.09
CA LEU A 217 -7.17 -14.27 3.19
C LEU A 217 -8.27 -15.33 3.09
N GLY A 218 -9.35 -15.14 3.88
CA GLY A 218 -10.53 -15.99 3.82
C GLY A 218 -10.43 -17.32 4.60
N GLN A 219 -9.35 -17.56 5.32
CA GLN A 219 -9.30 -18.68 6.29
C GLN A 219 -9.59 -18.13 7.69
N ALA A 220 -10.81 -18.36 8.19
CA ALA A 220 -11.04 -18.32 9.62
C ALA A 220 -10.14 -19.40 10.24
N GLN A 221 -9.28 -19.04 11.17
CA GLN A 221 -8.59 -20.03 11.98
C GLN A 221 -9.59 -20.51 13.04
N ASP A 222 -9.82 -21.81 13.06
CA ASP A 222 -10.54 -22.52 14.13
C ASP A 222 -9.81 -22.37 15.46
#